data_566b74ff66a22b4016da444c87489f3c
#
_entry.id   566b74ff66a22b4016da444c87489f3c
#
_cell.length_a   1.000
_cell.length_b   1.000
_cell.length_c   1.000
_cell.angle_alpha   90.00
_cell.angle_beta   90.00
_cell.angle_gamma   90.00
#
_symmetry.space_group_name_H-M   'P 1'
#
loop_
_entity.id
_entity.type
_entity.pdbx_description
1 polymer ?
#
loop_
_entity_poly.entity_id
_entity_poly.type
_entity_poly.pdbx_seq_one_letter_code
_entity_poly.pdbx_strand_id
1 'polypeptide(L)'
;MKTDVQIAQEAQMKPIVEVASQLDISDDELELYGKYKAKISPDVLERLKDRPNGKLVLVTAINPTPAGEGKTTTNVGLSMALNKLGKKTITTLREPSLGPCFGIKGGAAGGGYSQVVPMDDINLHFTGDFHAITSAHNLLAAMLDNHIHQGNALDIVTKKIVWKRVLDMNDRSLRHIIVGLGKKGDGVMRESGFDITVASEIMAILCLATDIEDLKARLSRMVVAYNSKGETVTAGDLQATGAMALLLKDAIKPNLVQTLENTPAIIHGGPFANIAHGCNSVMATQTALKLGDYVVTEAGFGADLGAEKFFDIKCRYAGLKPDVAVIVATVRALKMNGGVAKDNLAEENLDALKAGSANLLRHLDNVAKYGVPAVVAINRFPTDTEAELELLRDLCKEKGIDVVLSEVFAKGGEGGMELAKEVINICENQKSDFHTLYDVNDSIEDKMNTIATEIYGADGVDFTADALKQVRELEKLGLDRLPICVAKTQYSFTDDPKKLGAPKNFRITVQEVKVSAGAGFIVALTGSIMTMPGLPKVPAANGMDILSDGTIIGLS
;
A
#
# COMPACT_ATOMS: atom_id res chain seq x y z
N MET A 1 8.24 -10.69 -27.30
CA MET A 1 7.02 -10.47 -26.50
C MET A 1 6.79 -8.96 -26.47
N LYS A 2 5.56 -8.48 -26.58
CA LYS A 2 5.26 -7.04 -26.48
C LYS A 2 5.58 -6.55 -25.07
N THR A 3 5.98 -5.29 -24.95
CA THR A 3 6.17 -4.64 -23.64
C THR A 3 4.81 -4.28 -23.01
N ASP A 4 4.79 -4.05 -21.70
CA ASP A 4 3.56 -3.69 -20.98
C ASP A 4 2.90 -2.43 -21.57
N VAL A 5 3.69 -1.40 -21.90
CA VAL A 5 3.17 -0.19 -22.53
C VAL A 5 2.60 -0.44 -23.93
N GLN A 6 3.21 -1.33 -24.72
CA GLN A 6 2.67 -1.71 -26.04
C GLN A 6 1.33 -2.43 -25.92
N ILE A 7 1.22 -3.35 -24.96
CA ILE A 7 -0.05 -4.05 -24.68
C ILE A 7 -1.13 -3.06 -24.24
N ALA A 8 -0.80 -2.13 -23.35
CA ALA A 8 -1.71 -1.11 -22.88
C ALA A 8 -2.18 -0.15 -23.99
N GLN A 9 -1.29 0.25 -24.90
CA GLN A 9 -1.61 1.14 -26.03
C GLN A 9 -2.53 0.48 -27.06
N GLU A 10 -2.53 -0.84 -27.17
CA GLU A 10 -3.43 -1.60 -28.04
C GLU A 10 -4.79 -1.91 -27.40
N ALA A 11 -5.01 -1.50 -26.15
CA ALA A 11 -6.22 -1.83 -25.40
C ALA A 11 -7.49 -1.25 -26.05
N GLN A 12 -8.54 -2.06 -26.12
CA GLN A 12 -9.87 -1.64 -26.56
C GLN A 12 -10.69 -1.15 -25.36
N MET A 13 -10.40 0.09 -24.94
CA MET A 13 -11.08 0.71 -23.81
C MET A 13 -12.51 1.11 -24.16
N LYS A 14 -13.45 0.85 -23.23
CA LYS A 14 -14.80 1.40 -23.26
C LYS A 14 -14.80 2.82 -22.69
N PRO A 15 -15.69 3.71 -23.16
CA PRO A 15 -15.95 4.95 -22.44
C PRO A 15 -16.27 4.70 -20.98
N ILE A 16 -15.76 5.53 -20.08
CA ILE A 16 -15.88 5.28 -18.63
C ILE A 16 -17.33 5.27 -18.15
N VAL A 17 -18.21 6.01 -18.81
CA VAL A 17 -19.65 5.99 -18.52
C VAL A 17 -20.29 4.62 -18.78
N GLU A 18 -19.78 3.87 -19.77
CA GLU A 18 -20.25 2.51 -20.03
C GLU A 18 -19.73 1.52 -18.96
N VAL A 19 -18.50 1.73 -18.46
CA VAL A 19 -17.96 0.96 -17.35
C VAL A 19 -18.76 1.24 -16.07
N ALA A 20 -19.07 2.50 -15.80
CA ALA A 20 -19.87 2.91 -14.65
C ALA A 20 -21.29 2.33 -14.68
N SER A 21 -21.92 2.30 -15.85
CA SER A 21 -23.28 1.77 -16.02
C SER A 21 -23.37 0.28 -15.68
N GLN A 22 -22.28 -0.51 -15.88
CA GLN A 22 -22.20 -1.91 -15.44
C GLN A 22 -22.27 -2.06 -13.92
N LEU A 23 -21.95 -0.99 -13.19
CA LEU A 23 -21.94 -0.93 -11.73
C LEU A 23 -23.20 -0.24 -11.15
N ASP A 24 -24.17 0.10 -11.98
CA ASP A 24 -25.36 0.87 -11.58
C ASP A 24 -25.01 2.27 -11.03
N ILE A 25 -23.93 2.88 -11.53
CA ILE A 25 -23.55 4.27 -11.26
C ILE A 25 -24.11 5.14 -12.39
N SER A 26 -24.87 6.18 -12.04
CA SER A 26 -25.43 7.13 -12.98
C SER A 26 -24.42 8.22 -13.38
N ASP A 27 -24.68 8.88 -14.50
CA ASP A 27 -23.82 9.97 -14.99
C ASP A 27 -23.68 11.12 -13.99
N ASP A 28 -24.73 11.41 -13.20
CA ASP A 28 -24.75 12.44 -12.16
C ASP A 28 -23.85 12.09 -10.96
N GLU A 29 -23.50 10.82 -10.80
CA GLU A 29 -22.61 10.32 -9.74
C GLU A 29 -21.14 10.23 -10.18
N LEU A 30 -20.83 10.74 -11.40
CA LEU A 30 -19.48 10.74 -11.98
C LEU A 30 -18.98 12.16 -12.25
N GLU A 31 -17.69 12.37 -11.96
CA GLU A 31 -16.94 13.51 -12.48
C GLU A 31 -15.94 13.01 -13.52
N LEU A 32 -16.16 13.35 -14.79
CA LEU A 32 -15.35 12.84 -15.90
C LEU A 32 -13.98 13.52 -15.96
N TYR A 33 -12.94 12.72 -16.05
CA TYR A 33 -11.55 13.12 -16.33
C TYR A 33 -11.13 12.61 -17.70
N GLY A 34 -11.78 13.12 -18.74
CA GLY A 34 -11.65 12.65 -20.10
C GLY A 34 -12.57 11.44 -20.37
N LYS A 35 -12.25 10.68 -21.43
CA LYS A 35 -13.12 9.60 -21.94
C LYS A 35 -13.06 8.31 -21.10
N TYR A 36 -11.92 8.05 -20.46
CA TYR A 36 -11.59 6.74 -19.89
C TYR A 36 -11.36 6.73 -18.38
N LYS A 37 -11.51 7.87 -17.72
CA LYS A 37 -11.34 8.04 -16.27
C LYS A 37 -12.48 8.86 -15.69
N ALA A 38 -12.87 8.56 -14.48
CA ALA A 38 -13.84 9.39 -13.75
C ALA A 38 -13.59 9.26 -12.24
N LYS A 39 -14.00 10.26 -11.49
CA LYS A 39 -14.16 10.16 -10.02
C LYS A 39 -15.60 9.76 -9.70
N ILE A 40 -15.74 8.93 -8.66
CA ILE A 40 -17.04 8.47 -8.15
C ILE A 40 -17.46 9.41 -7.02
N SER A 41 -18.70 9.94 -7.12
CA SER A 41 -19.28 10.75 -6.05
C SER A 41 -19.45 9.92 -4.76
N PRO A 42 -19.18 10.50 -3.58
CA PRO A 42 -19.53 9.87 -2.29
C PRO A 42 -21.02 9.55 -2.14
N ASP A 43 -21.90 10.19 -2.90
CA ASP A 43 -23.34 9.94 -2.89
C ASP A 43 -23.69 8.49 -3.26
N VAL A 44 -22.86 7.83 -4.07
CA VAL A 44 -22.99 6.40 -4.41
C VAL A 44 -22.98 5.55 -3.15
N LEU A 45 -22.03 5.81 -2.25
CA LEU A 45 -21.90 5.04 -0.99
C LEU A 45 -23.09 5.29 -0.07
N GLU A 46 -23.57 6.53 0.04
CA GLU A 46 -24.75 6.86 0.84
C GLU A 46 -26.02 6.22 0.24
N ARG A 47 -26.22 6.29 -1.07
CA ARG A 47 -27.35 5.64 -1.76
C ARG A 47 -27.38 4.12 -1.56
N LEU A 48 -26.21 3.49 -1.49
CA LEU A 48 -26.07 2.04 -1.38
C LEU A 48 -25.78 1.54 0.04
N LYS A 49 -25.87 2.38 1.06
CA LYS A 49 -25.48 2.05 2.45
C LYS A 49 -26.14 0.79 2.99
N ASP A 50 -27.41 0.56 2.67
CA ASP A 50 -28.18 -0.60 3.13
C ASP A 50 -28.01 -1.85 2.25
N ARG A 51 -27.33 -1.75 1.12
CA ARG A 51 -27.01 -2.90 0.26
C ARG A 51 -25.99 -3.81 0.97
N PRO A 52 -26.19 -5.15 0.95
CA PRO A 52 -25.19 -6.08 1.45
C PRO A 52 -23.84 -5.90 0.76
N ASN A 53 -22.76 -6.09 1.50
CA ASN A 53 -21.41 -6.07 0.92
C ASN A 53 -21.18 -7.33 0.07
N GLY A 54 -20.44 -7.19 -1.01
CA GLY A 54 -19.84 -8.30 -1.73
C GLY A 54 -18.72 -8.97 -0.93
N LYS A 55 -18.13 -10.01 -1.53
CA LYS A 55 -17.01 -10.75 -0.94
C LYS A 55 -15.70 -9.96 -1.08
N LEU A 56 -14.94 -9.87 0.01
CA LEU A 56 -13.65 -9.19 0.06
C LEU A 56 -12.50 -10.19 -0.04
N VAL A 57 -11.77 -10.12 -1.14
CA VAL A 57 -10.60 -10.94 -1.45
C VAL A 57 -9.33 -10.11 -1.29
N LEU A 58 -8.46 -10.50 -0.36
CA LEU A 58 -7.15 -9.86 -0.19
C LEU A 58 -6.09 -10.59 -1.01
N VAL A 59 -5.42 -9.92 -1.91
CA VAL A 59 -4.20 -10.43 -2.57
C VAL A 59 -2.97 -9.90 -1.84
N THR A 60 -2.18 -10.80 -1.32
CA THR A 60 -0.90 -10.53 -0.67
C THR A 60 0.19 -11.44 -1.24
N ALA A 61 1.38 -11.45 -0.68
CA ALA A 61 2.49 -12.26 -1.18
C ALA A 61 3.45 -12.70 -0.07
N ILE A 62 4.37 -13.55 -0.43
CA ILE A 62 5.60 -13.81 0.34
C ILE A 62 6.48 -12.56 0.38
N ASN A 63 7.57 -12.57 1.18
CA ASN A 63 8.50 -11.45 1.18
C ASN A 63 9.00 -11.15 -0.23
N PRO A 64 9.02 -9.86 -0.65
CA PRO A 64 9.41 -9.50 -2.01
C PRO A 64 10.88 -9.81 -2.29
N THR A 65 11.15 -10.16 -3.55
CA THR A 65 12.49 -10.36 -4.08
C THR A 65 12.75 -9.39 -5.24
N PRO A 66 14.00 -9.21 -5.67
CA PRO A 66 14.31 -8.39 -6.85
C PRO A 66 13.66 -8.88 -8.15
N ALA A 67 13.17 -10.14 -8.18
CA ALA A 67 12.47 -10.69 -9.33
C ALA A 67 11.00 -10.26 -9.42
N GLY A 68 10.43 -9.77 -8.31
CA GLY A 68 9.01 -9.45 -8.18
C GLY A 68 8.13 -10.72 -8.07
N GLU A 69 7.03 -10.63 -7.35
CA GLU A 69 6.09 -11.76 -7.14
C GLU A 69 4.83 -11.66 -8.01
N GLY A 70 4.54 -10.47 -8.55
CA GLY A 70 3.39 -10.26 -9.45
C GLY A 70 2.06 -10.12 -8.71
N LYS A 71 2.03 -9.52 -7.52
CA LYS A 71 0.80 -9.27 -6.75
C LYS A 71 -0.26 -8.51 -7.52
N THR A 72 0.07 -7.33 -8.02
CA THR A 72 -0.88 -6.48 -8.76
C THR A 72 -1.36 -7.18 -10.02
N THR A 73 -0.46 -7.84 -10.75
CA THR A 73 -0.80 -8.65 -11.92
C THR A 73 -1.78 -9.77 -11.56
N THR A 74 -1.56 -10.47 -10.44
CA THR A 74 -2.48 -11.50 -9.94
C THR A 74 -3.81 -10.91 -9.50
N ASN A 75 -3.82 -9.76 -8.82
CA ASN A 75 -5.04 -9.06 -8.42
C ASN A 75 -5.91 -8.72 -9.64
N VAL A 76 -5.33 -8.07 -10.64
CA VAL A 76 -6.03 -7.68 -11.86
C VAL A 76 -6.51 -8.91 -12.63
N GLY A 77 -5.64 -9.90 -12.83
CA GLY A 77 -5.97 -11.13 -13.54
C GLY A 77 -7.06 -11.95 -12.86
N LEU A 78 -7.03 -12.06 -11.53
CA LEU A 78 -8.09 -12.71 -10.75
C LEU A 78 -9.42 -11.97 -10.88
N SER A 79 -9.40 -10.64 -10.85
CA SER A 79 -10.61 -9.83 -11.02
C SER A 79 -11.26 -10.05 -12.40
N MET A 80 -10.43 -10.08 -13.45
CA MET A 80 -10.89 -10.39 -14.81
C MET A 80 -11.45 -11.82 -14.90
N ALA A 81 -10.79 -12.79 -14.28
CA ALA A 81 -11.23 -14.19 -14.27
C ALA A 81 -12.57 -14.37 -13.53
N LEU A 82 -12.74 -13.75 -12.36
CA LEU A 82 -14.02 -13.75 -11.63
C LEU A 82 -15.14 -13.14 -12.47
N ASN A 83 -14.86 -12.06 -13.18
CA ASN A 83 -15.82 -11.42 -14.07
C ASN A 83 -16.21 -12.33 -15.24
N LYS A 84 -15.24 -13.06 -15.85
CA LYS A 84 -15.51 -14.10 -16.87
C LYS A 84 -16.41 -15.23 -16.36
N LEU A 85 -16.33 -15.55 -15.07
CA LEU A 85 -17.21 -16.54 -14.41
C LEU A 85 -18.58 -15.99 -14.05
N GLY A 86 -18.92 -14.77 -14.49
CA GLY A 86 -20.23 -14.14 -14.27
C GLY A 86 -20.38 -13.50 -12.88
N LYS A 87 -19.30 -13.36 -12.11
CA LYS A 87 -19.33 -12.63 -10.83
C LYS A 87 -19.06 -11.15 -11.10
N LYS A 88 -19.95 -10.26 -10.70
CA LYS A 88 -19.77 -8.81 -10.80
C LYS A 88 -18.57 -8.40 -9.91
N THR A 89 -17.42 -8.22 -10.51
CA THR A 89 -16.15 -8.07 -9.79
C THR A 89 -15.54 -6.69 -10.02
N ILE A 90 -14.99 -6.11 -8.97
CA ILE A 90 -14.25 -4.85 -9.00
C ILE A 90 -12.87 -5.08 -8.38
N THR A 91 -11.82 -4.64 -9.07
CA THR A 91 -10.48 -4.58 -8.47
C THR A 91 -10.26 -3.22 -7.81
N THR A 92 -9.62 -3.20 -6.62
CA THR A 92 -9.23 -1.96 -5.97
C THR A 92 -7.73 -1.92 -5.75
N LEU A 93 -7.09 -0.85 -6.19
CA LEU A 93 -5.64 -0.71 -6.25
C LEU A 93 -5.18 0.61 -5.65
N ARG A 94 -3.88 0.68 -5.34
CA ARG A 94 -3.21 1.93 -5.02
C ARG A 94 -2.83 2.68 -6.30
N GLU A 95 -2.82 4.00 -6.21
CA GLU A 95 -2.26 4.87 -7.23
C GLU A 95 -0.72 4.82 -7.18
N PRO A 96 -0.03 4.70 -8.33
CA PRO A 96 1.43 4.68 -8.36
C PRO A 96 2.03 6.06 -8.12
N SER A 97 3.22 6.09 -7.48
CA SER A 97 4.03 7.28 -7.27
C SER A 97 5.04 7.47 -8.40
N LEU A 98 5.30 8.71 -8.79
CA LEU A 98 6.27 9.05 -9.85
C LEU A 98 7.69 8.62 -9.47
N GLY A 99 8.09 8.75 -8.20
CA GLY A 99 9.43 8.40 -7.77
C GLY A 99 9.84 6.96 -8.11
N PRO A 100 9.10 5.92 -7.69
CA PRO A 100 9.33 4.54 -8.11
C PRO A 100 9.21 4.34 -9.62
N CYS A 101 8.25 4.96 -10.28
CA CYS A 101 8.01 4.83 -11.71
C CYS A 101 9.24 5.27 -12.53
N PHE A 102 9.83 6.41 -12.19
CA PHE A 102 11.04 6.94 -12.84
C PHE A 102 12.34 6.38 -12.24
N GLY A 103 12.28 5.67 -11.12
CA GLY A 103 13.43 5.12 -10.39
C GLY A 103 13.82 3.70 -10.81
N ILE A 104 13.45 2.71 -10.00
CA ILE A 104 13.87 1.31 -10.19
C ILE A 104 12.71 0.44 -10.67
N LYS A 105 11.49 0.76 -10.28
CA LYS A 105 10.31 -0.09 -10.44
C LYS A 105 9.34 0.57 -11.39
N GLY A 106 8.78 -0.19 -12.31
CA GLY A 106 7.63 0.25 -13.09
C GLY A 106 6.45 0.65 -12.23
N GLY A 107 5.43 1.21 -12.84
CA GLY A 107 4.20 1.63 -12.18
C GLY A 107 3.43 0.47 -11.54
N ALA A 108 2.33 0.79 -10.85
CA ALA A 108 1.50 -0.19 -10.16
C ALA A 108 0.24 -0.58 -10.97
N ALA A 109 0.31 -0.55 -12.29
CA ALA A 109 -0.83 -0.84 -13.17
C ALA A 109 -1.03 -2.32 -13.51
N GLY A 110 -0.21 -3.21 -12.97
CA GLY A 110 -0.14 -4.63 -13.34
C GLY A 110 0.91 -4.88 -14.41
N GLY A 111 0.83 -6.00 -15.14
CA GLY A 111 1.77 -6.34 -16.19
C GLY A 111 1.25 -7.39 -17.16
N GLY A 112 1.86 -7.48 -18.34
CA GLY A 112 1.43 -8.36 -19.42
C GLY A 112 -0.02 -8.10 -19.81
N TYR A 113 -0.81 -9.16 -19.92
CA TYR A 113 -2.24 -9.06 -20.23
C TYR A 113 -3.14 -8.84 -19.01
N SER A 114 -2.56 -8.56 -17.85
CA SER A 114 -3.29 -8.24 -16.61
C SER A 114 -2.92 -6.85 -16.11
N GLN A 115 -3.44 -5.84 -16.80
CA GLN A 115 -3.21 -4.42 -16.52
C GLN A 115 -4.51 -3.65 -16.35
N VAL A 116 -4.44 -2.54 -15.61
CA VAL A 116 -5.44 -1.46 -15.61
C VAL A 116 -5.04 -0.39 -16.62
N VAL A 117 -6.03 0.18 -17.30
CA VAL A 117 -5.84 1.17 -18.36
C VAL A 117 -6.76 2.39 -18.14
N PRO A 118 -6.34 3.58 -18.59
CA PRO A 118 -5.13 3.93 -19.36
C PRO A 118 -3.86 3.93 -18.50
N MET A 119 -2.89 3.09 -18.83
CA MET A 119 -1.71 2.82 -17.99
C MET A 119 -0.78 4.03 -17.87
N ASP A 120 -0.56 4.75 -18.96
CA ASP A 120 0.27 5.95 -19.02
C ASP A 120 -0.29 7.07 -18.12
N ASP A 121 -1.58 7.38 -18.22
CA ASP A 121 -2.24 8.37 -17.36
C ASP A 121 -2.11 7.97 -15.87
N ILE A 122 -2.38 6.69 -15.54
CA ILE A 122 -2.31 6.19 -14.17
C ILE A 122 -0.90 6.31 -13.60
N ASN A 123 0.13 6.01 -14.39
CA ASN A 123 1.52 6.04 -13.94
C ASN A 123 2.14 7.45 -13.92
N LEU A 124 1.57 8.42 -14.61
CA LEU A 124 2.10 9.78 -14.72
C LEU A 124 1.25 10.78 -13.92
N HIS A 125 0.26 11.39 -14.55
CA HIS A 125 -0.63 12.38 -13.93
C HIS A 125 -2.08 11.88 -14.03
N PHE A 126 -2.51 11.09 -13.07
CA PHE A 126 -3.77 10.37 -13.14
C PHE A 126 -4.99 11.33 -13.12
N THR A 127 -5.37 11.79 -11.93
CA THR A 127 -6.49 12.74 -11.73
C THR A 127 -6.11 13.90 -10.82
N GLY A 128 -4.84 13.98 -10.44
CA GLY A 128 -4.30 15.08 -9.65
C GLY A 128 -4.28 14.84 -8.14
N ASP A 129 -4.61 13.63 -7.64
CA ASP A 129 -4.68 13.34 -6.21
C ASP A 129 -3.32 13.54 -5.51
N PHE A 130 -2.23 13.10 -6.12
CA PHE A 130 -0.89 13.29 -5.58
C PHE A 130 -0.45 14.75 -5.56
N HIS A 131 -0.82 15.51 -6.59
CA HIS A 131 -0.60 16.96 -6.59
C HIS A 131 -1.39 17.64 -5.47
N ALA A 132 -2.64 17.27 -5.25
CA ALA A 132 -3.47 17.79 -4.16
C ALA A 132 -2.86 17.50 -2.79
N ILE A 133 -2.40 16.27 -2.56
CA ILE A 133 -1.72 15.87 -1.31
C ILE A 133 -0.42 16.66 -1.13
N THR A 134 0.41 16.75 -2.17
CA THR A 134 1.66 17.54 -2.14
C THR A 134 1.39 19.00 -1.81
N SER A 135 0.35 19.58 -2.42
CA SER A 135 -0.03 20.98 -2.19
C SER A 135 -0.54 21.21 -0.76
N ALA A 136 -1.40 20.33 -0.25
CA ALA A 136 -1.91 20.43 1.13
C ALA A 136 -0.80 20.26 2.16
N HIS A 137 0.11 19.32 1.95
CA HIS A 137 1.26 19.06 2.80
C HIS A 137 2.21 20.28 2.86
N ASN A 138 2.55 20.82 1.69
CA ASN A 138 3.47 21.95 1.58
C ASN A 138 2.83 23.27 2.04
N LEU A 139 1.49 23.42 1.90
CA LEU A 139 0.76 24.54 2.51
C LEU A 139 0.94 24.54 4.02
N LEU A 140 0.74 23.40 4.67
CA LEU A 140 0.94 23.27 6.12
C LEU A 140 2.37 23.61 6.53
N ALA A 141 3.38 23.14 5.78
CA ALA A 141 4.78 23.47 6.01
C ALA A 141 5.04 24.99 5.88
N ALA A 142 4.46 25.63 4.88
CA ALA A 142 4.56 27.08 4.69
C ALA A 142 3.86 27.87 5.80
N MET A 143 2.67 27.43 6.24
CA MET A 143 1.95 28.06 7.35
C MET A 143 2.71 27.93 8.68
N LEU A 144 3.34 26.77 8.93
CA LEU A 144 4.20 26.55 10.10
C LEU A 144 5.39 27.52 10.11
N ASP A 145 6.14 27.61 9.01
CA ASP A 145 7.29 28.53 8.93
C ASP A 145 6.85 30.00 8.99
N ASN A 146 5.71 30.34 8.38
CA ASN A 146 5.15 31.69 8.49
C ASN A 146 4.73 32.03 9.93
N HIS A 147 4.10 31.08 10.65
CA HIS A 147 3.73 31.28 12.05
C HIS A 147 4.95 31.61 12.93
N ILE A 148 6.04 30.86 12.74
CA ILE A 148 7.31 31.11 13.46
C ILE A 148 7.88 32.49 13.11
N HIS A 149 7.87 32.85 11.84
CA HIS A 149 8.38 34.14 11.34
C HIS A 149 7.55 35.32 11.87
N GLN A 150 6.24 35.19 11.99
CA GLN A 150 5.30 36.24 12.41
C GLN A 150 5.15 36.35 13.94
N GLY A 151 6.06 35.83 14.73
CA GLY A 151 6.12 36.02 16.17
C GLY A 151 5.87 34.77 17.01
N ASN A 152 5.63 33.60 16.39
CA ASN A 152 5.60 32.29 17.06
C ASN A 152 4.69 32.26 18.33
N ALA A 153 3.45 32.69 18.20
CA ALA A 153 2.50 32.76 19.31
C ALA A 153 2.22 31.39 19.98
N LEU A 154 2.42 30.28 19.24
CA LEU A 154 2.28 28.90 19.76
C LEU A 154 3.55 28.42 20.47
N ASP A 155 4.57 29.24 20.60
CA ASP A 155 5.84 28.93 21.29
C ASP A 155 6.53 27.68 20.76
N ILE A 156 6.51 27.50 19.43
CA ILE A 156 7.09 26.34 18.74
C ILE A 156 8.61 26.34 18.92
N VAL A 157 9.15 25.20 19.37
CA VAL A 157 10.59 24.97 19.44
C VAL A 157 11.09 24.51 18.07
N THR A 158 11.88 25.31 17.38
CA THR A 158 12.34 25.04 16.00
C THR A 158 13.06 23.70 15.84
N LYS A 159 13.78 23.23 16.86
CA LYS A 159 14.43 21.91 16.90
C LYS A 159 13.48 20.74 17.15
N LYS A 160 12.22 21.02 17.48
CA LYS A 160 11.18 20.02 17.75
C LYS A 160 10.08 20.04 16.68
N ILE A 161 10.35 20.62 15.51
CA ILE A 161 9.49 20.55 14.34
C ILE A 161 9.68 19.16 13.73
N VAL A 162 8.55 18.44 13.54
CA VAL A 162 8.52 17.10 12.94
C VAL A 162 7.95 17.10 11.52
N TRP A 163 7.46 18.23 11.05
CA TRP A 163 6.86 18.40 9.73
C TRP A 163 7.87 18.93 8.73
N LYS A 164 8.09 18.16 7.66
CA LYS A 164 8.95 18.52 6.53
C LYS A 164 8.12 19.03 5.34
N ARG A 165 8.69 19.07 4.16
CA ARG A 165 8.01 19.23 2.88
C ARG A 165 7.94 17.91 2.13
N VAL A 166 7.17 17.83 1.05
CA VAL A 166 7.12 16.64 0.21
C VAL A 166 7.27 16.96 -1.28
N LEU A 167 7.79 15.99 -2.00
CA LEU A 167 7.89 15.97 -3.46
C LEU A 167 7.69 14.53 -3.94
N ASP A 168 6.86 14.32 -4.97
CA ASP A 168 6.63 12.97 -5.50
C ASP A 168 7.71 12.57 -6.52
N MET A 169 8.95 12.56 -6.07
CA MET A 169 10.11 12.15 -6.85
C MET A 169 11.21 11.61 -5.93
N ASN A 170 12.04 10.70 -6.45
CA ASN A 170 13.21 10.19 -5.73
C ASN A 170 14.36 11.19 -5.84
N ASP A 171 14.62 11.94 -4.77
CA ASP A 171 15.71 12.90 -4.73
C ASP A 171 16.46 12.90 -3.40
N ARG A 172 17.57 12.18 -3.33
CA ARG A 172 18.38 12.08 -2.10
C ARG A 172 18.99 13.39 -1.63
N SER A 173 19.14 14.37 -2.54
CA SER A 173 19.72 15.67 -2.21
C SER A 173 18.81 16.52 -1.33
N LEU A 174 17.52 16.19 -1.29
CA LEU A 174 16.51 16.89 -0.50
C LEU A 174 16.30 16.32 0.92
N ARG A 175 17.03 15.27 1.31
CA ARG A 175 16.87 14.65 2.65
C ARG A 175 17.18 15.61 3.79
N HIS A 176 18.21 16.45 3.61
CA HIS A 176 18.65 17.45 4.56
C HIS A 176 18.93 18.75 3.82
N ILE A 177 18.16 19.79 4.16
CA ILE A 177 18.29 21.13 3.57
C ILE A 177 18.21 22.18 4.67
N ILE A 178 18.60 23.39 4.35
CA ILE A 178 18.38 24.55 5.19
C ILE A 178 17.28 25.40 4.55
N VAL A 179 16.23 25.70 5.30
CA VAL A 179 15.16 26.64 4.92
C VAL A 179 15.37 27.98 5.61
N GLY A 180 14.80 29.06 5.03
CA GLY A 180 14.89 30.40 5.60
C GLY A 180 16.30 31.03 5.51
N LEU A 181 17.16 30.48 4.62
CA LEU A 181 18.50 31.04 4.36
C LEU A 181 18.38 32.33 3.53
N GLY A 182 18.97 33.39 4.01
CA GLY A 182 18.97 34.67 3.32
C GLY A 182 18.82 35.86 4.28
N LYS A 183 17.96 36.83 3.94
CA LYS A 183 17.73 38.03 4.73
C LYS A 183 16.67 37.79 5.81
N LYS A 184 16.54 38.73 6.76
CA LYS A 184 15.52 38.66 7.83
C LYS A 184 14.08 38.42 7.32
N GLY A 185 13.75 38.89 6.12
CA GLY A 185 12.44 38.67 5.49
C GLY A 185 12.22 37.28 4.90
N ASP A 186 13.26 36.44 4.79
CA ASP A 186 13.20 35.13 4.14
C ASP A 186 12.82 33.99 5.11
N GLY A 187 12.51 34.35 6.37
CA GLY A 187 12.07 33.40 7.40
C GLY A 187 13.11 33.14 8.48
N VAL A 188 12.87 32.08 9.27
CA VAL A 188 13.77 31.65 10.34
C VAL A 188 14.61 30.48 9.83
N MET A 189 15.93 30.66 9.84
CA MET A 189 16.86 29.65 9.37
C MET A 189 16.83 28.40 10.26
N ARG A 190 16.58 27.24 9.65
CA ARG A 190 16.59 25.93 10.32
C ARG A 190 16.86 24.79 9.37
N GLU A 191 17.31 23.65 9.90
CA GLU A 191 17.35 22.41 9.16
C GLU A 191 15.93 21.90 8.87
N SER A 192 15.74 21.33 7.70
CA SER A 192 14.52 20.68 7.25
C SER A 192 14.87 19.59 6.22
N GLY A 193 13.88 19.10 5.49
CA GLY A 193 14.06 18.14 4.40
C GLY A 193 12.79 17.96 3.61
N PHE A 194 12.84 17.03 2.67
CA PHE A 194 11.68 16.55 1.94
C PHE A 194 11.52 15.05 2.18
N ASP A 195 10.28 14.62 2.30
CA ASP A 195 9.88 13.22 2.16
C ASP A 195 9.20 13.03 0.79
N ILE A 196 9.10 11.79 0.31
CA ILE A 196 8.31 11.52 -0.90
C ILE A 196 6.81 11.64 -0.56
N THR A 197 5.99 12.13 -1.49
CA THR A 197 4.56 12.40 -1.25
C THR A 197 3.81 11.20 -0.67
N VAL A 198 4.11 9.98 -1.10
CA VAL A 198 3.50 8.74 -0.58
C VAL A 198 3.89 8.39 0.87
N ALA A 199 4.89 9.07 1.43
CA ALA A 199 5.27 8.98 2.85
C ALA A 199 4.53 10.02 3.72
N SER A 200 3.79 10.95 3.11
CA SER A 200 3.03 11.96 3.82
C SER A 200 1.95 11.33 4.71
N GLU A 201 1.80 11.86 5.93
CA GLU A 201 0.66 11.51 6.78
C GLU A 201 -0.68 11.84 6.11
N ILE A 202 -0.74 12.89 5.28
CA ILE A 202 -1.96 13.26 4.54
C ILE A 202 -2.34 12.17 3.54
N MET A 203 -1.38 11.48 2.92
CA MET A 203 -1.66 10.30 2.09
C MET A 203 -2.33 9.19 2.90
N ALA A 204 -1.83 8.89 4.09
CA ALA A 204 -2.43 7.90 4.98
C ALA A 204 -3.82 8.33 5.46
N ILE A 205 -3.99 9.60 5.79
CA ILE A 205 -5.28 10.19 6.18
C ILE A 205 -6.31 10.05 5.05
N LEU A 206 -5.96 10.43 3.83
CA LEU A 206 -6.85 10.28 2.66
C LEU A 206 -7.33 8.84 2.49
N CYS A 207 -6.44 7.88 2.71
CA CYS A 207 -6.76 6.46 2.59
C CYS A 207 -7.60 5.89 3.74
N LEU A 208 -7.60 6.52 4.90
CA LEU A 208 -8.36 6.06 6.08
C LEU A 208 -9.63 6.88 6.34
N ALA A 209 -9.76 8.06 5.75
CA ALA A 209 -10.95 8.90 5.88
C ALA A 209 -12.18 8.24 5.24
N THR A 210 -13.33 8.41 5.88
CA THR A 210 -14.61 7.89 5.43
C THR A 210 -15.47 8.93 4.71
N ASP A 211 -15.23 10.20 4.99
CA ASP A 211 -15.92 11.34 4.40
C ASP A 211 -15.12 12.65 4.62
N ILE A 212 -15.65 13.77 4.17
CA ILE A 212 -14.99 15.07 4.27
C ILE A 212 -14.87 15.58 5.73
N GLU A 213 -15.83 15.26 6.59
CA GLU A 213 -15.78 15.69 8.00
C GLU A 213 -14.75 14.84 8.77
N ASP A 214 -14.67 13.53 8.52
CA ASP A 214 -13.60 12.68 9.08
C ASP A 214 -12.23 13.11 8.54
N LEU A 215 -12.13 13.46 7.24
CA LEU A 215 -10.90 14.03 6.67
C LEU A 215 -10.44 15.27 7.44
N LYS A 216 -11.34 16.23 7.66
CA LYS A 216 -11.04 17.47 8.41
C LYS A 216 -10.66 17.19 9.86
N ALA A 217 -11.38 16.30 10.53
CA ALA A 217 -11.07 15.90 11.91
C ALA A 217 -9.68 15.25 12.01
N ARG A 218 -9.31 14.41 11.04
CA ARG A 218 -7.98 13.78 10.95
C ARG A 218 -6.89 14.82 10.67
N LEU A 219 -7.08 15.70 9.69
CA LEU A 219 -6.13 16.78 9.38
C LEU A 219 -5.88 17.69 10.58
N SER A 220 -6.95 18.05 11.31
CA SER A 220 -6.85 18.96 12.46
C SER A 220 -5.93 18.47 13.57
N ARG A 221 -5.91 17.16 13.83
CA ARG A 221 -5.10 16.58 14.92
C ARG A 221 -3.68 16.15 14.53
N MET A 222 -3.25 16.37 13.27
CA MET A 222 -1.86 16.10 12.86
C MET A 222 -0.88 16.90 13.72
N VAL A 223 0.10 16.22 14.30
CA VAL A 223 1.16 16.86 15.08
C VAL A 223 2.27 17.33 14.14
N VAL A 224 2.58 18.60 14.17
CA VAL A 224 3.60 19.24 13.31
C VAL A 224 4.85 19.70 14.06
N ALA A 225 4.71 19.98 15.36
CA ALA A 225 5.80 20.42 16.22
C ALA A 225 5.45 20.22 17.70
N TYR A 226 6.41 20.57 18.57
CA TYR A 226 6.20 20.67 20.02
C TYR A 226 6.61 22.05 20.51
N ASN A 227 5.88 22.58 21.53
CA ASN A 227 6.20 23.84 22.16
C ASN A 227 7.26 23.69 23.28
N SER A 228 7.63 24.78 23.95
CA SER A 228 8.64 24.78 25.01
C SER A 228 8.23 23.95 26.23
N LYS A 229 6.92 23.77 26.47
CA LYS A 229 6.38 22.94 27.55
C LYS A 229 6.34 21.44 27.20
N GLY A 230 6.66 21.07 25.95
CA GLY A 230 6.57 19.70 25.45
C GLY A 230 5.16 19.28 25.02
N GLU A 231 4.24 20.22 24.88
CA GLU A 231 2.90 19.98 24.36
C GLU A 231 2.94 19.93 22.82
N THR A 232 2.01 19.16 22.22
CA THR A 232 1.88 19.06 20.77
C THR A 232 1.34 20.37 20.18
N VAL A 233 1.86 20.74 19.01
CA VAL A 233 1.28 21.76 18.13
C VAL A 233 0.74 21.06 16.90
N THR A 234 -0.52 21.29 16.59
CA THR A 234 -1.25 20.59 15.53
C THR A 234 -1.52 21.47 14.30
N ALA A 235 -1.93 20.86 13.20
CA ALA A 235 -2.43 21.58 12.03
C ALA A 235 -3.69 22.41 12.36
N GLY A 236 -4.51 21.93 13.32
CA GLY A 236 -5.66 22.66 13.85
C GLY A 236 -5.25 23.95 14.59
N ASP A 237 -4.20 23.89 15.42
CA ASP A 237 -3.66 25.07 16.13
C ASP A 237 -3.14 26.12 15.16
N LEU A 238 -2.58 25.69 14.02
CA LEU A 238 -2.17 26.58 12.93
C LEU A 238 -3.33 27.06 12.05
N GLN A 239 -4.56 26.62 12.32
CA GLN A 239 -5.77 26.93 11.54
C GLN A 239 -5.67 26.55 10.05
N ALA A 240 -4.89 25.49 9.73
CA ALA A 240 -4.62 25.06 8.36
C ALA A 240 -5.69 24.10 7.80
N THR A 241 -6.48 23.47 8.67
CA THR A 241 -7.38 22.35 8.35
C THR A 241 -8.33 22.65 7.18
N GLY A 242 -9.01 23.79 7.21
CA GLY A 242 -9.99 24.15 6.18
C GLY A 242 -9.36 24.34 4.80
N ALA A 243 -8.22 25.03 4.72
CA ALA A 243 -7.49 25.25 3.48
C ALA A 243 -6.92 23.94 2.91
N MET A 244 -6.41 23.06 3.77
CA MET A 244 -5.94 21.74 3.36
C MET A 244 -7.10 20.88 2.82
N ALA A 245 -8.24 20.84 3.51
CA ALA A 245 -9.43 20.12 3.07
C ALA A 245 -9.96 20.65 1.73
N LEU A 246 -9.89 21.96 1.51
CA LEU A 246 -10.25 22.57 0.22
C LEU A 246 -9.36 22.07 -0.93
N LEU A 247 -8.05 21.94 -0.71
CA LEU A 247 -7.13 21.37 -1.69
C LEU A 247 -7.40 19.89 -1.97
N LEU A 248 -7.93 19.16 -1.00
CA LEU A 248 -8.20 17.72 -1.07
C LEU A 248 -9.64 17.38 -1.48
N LYS A 249 -10.50 18.35 -1.75
CA LYS A 249 -11.94 18.15 -1.99
C LYS A 249 -12.28 17.16 -3.12
N ASP A 250 -11.47 17.12 -4.17
CA ASP A 250 -11.63 16.20 -5.29
C ASP A 250 -10.78 14.94 -5.11
N ALA A 251 -9.62 15.06 -4.47
CA ALA A 251 -8.73 13.93 -4.19
C ALA A 251 -9.36 12.88 -3.25
N ILE A 252 -10.33 13.25 -2.41
CA ILE A 252 -11.03 12.30 -1.53
C ILE A 252 -11.94 11.33 -2.30
N LYS A 253 -12.33 11.65 -3.52
CA LYS A 253 -13.21 10.83 -4.36
C LYS A 253 -12.41 9.73 -5.06
N PRO A 254 -12.83 8.45 -4.97
CA PRO A 254 -12.15 7.36 -5.66
C PRO A 254 -12.18 7.49 -7.19
N ASN A 255 -11.15 6.98 -7.85
CA ASN A 255 -11.00 7.03 -9.30
C ASN A 255 -11.47 5.72 -9.93
N LEU A 256 -12.38 5.79 -10.91
CA LEU A 256 -12.87 4.68 -11.71
C LEU A 256 -12.10 4.60 -13.03
N VAL A 257 -11.60 3.41 -13.33
CA VAL A 257 -10.96 3.00 -14.58
C VAL A 257 -11.37 1.57 -14.92
N GLN A 258 -10.65 0.91 -15.81
CA GLN A 258 -10.95 -0.45 -16.26
C GLN A 258 -9.68 -1.26 -16.47
N THR A 259 -9.80 -2.59 -16.48
CA THR A 259 -8.75 -3.49 -16.92
C THR A 259 -8.72 -3.63 -18.45
N LEU A 260 -7.70 -4.31 -18.99
CA LEU A 260 -7.62 -4.65 -20.42
C LEU A 260 -8.86 -5.41 -20.93
N GLU A 261 -9.56 -6.15 -20.07
CA GLU A 261 -10.78 -6.88 -20.40
C GLU A 261 -12.05 -6.15 -19.96
N ASN A 262 -11.97 -4.83 -19.71
CA ASN A 262 -13.06 -3.95 -19.30
C ASN A 262 -13.73 -4.31 -17.96
N THR A 263 -13.06 -5.07 -17.08
CA THR A 263 -13.48 -5.22 -15.68
C THR A 263 -13.29 -3.89 -14.96
N PRO A 264 -14.28 -3.41 -14.20
CA PRO A 264 -14.15 -2.15 -13.47
C PRO A 264 -13.01 -2.20 -12.44
N ALA A 265 -12.27 -1.10 -12.34
CA ALA A 265 -11.20 -0.93 -11.38
C ALA A 265 -11.32 0.42 -10.67
N ILE A 266 -11.13 0.43 -9.36
CA ILE A 266 -11.12 1.65 -8.56
C ILE A 266 -9.71 1.83 -8.00
N ILE A 267 -9.07 2.95 -8.35
CA ILE A 267 -7.71 3.31 -7.92
C ILE A 267 -7.80 4.53 -7.02
N HIS A 268 -7.26 4.44 -5.78
CA HIS A 268 -7.34 5.57 -4.88
C HIS A 268 -6.31 5.51 -3.77
N GLY A 269 -5.48 6.55 -3.67
CA GLY A 269 -4.39 6.69 -2.70
C GLY A 269 -3.25 5.70 -2.91
N GLY A 270 -2.09 5.97 -2.36
CA GLY A 270 -0.88 5.18 -2.59
C GLY A 270 0.13 5.17 -1.45
N PRO A 271 -0.27 4.96 -0.16
CA PRO A 271 0.66 4.96 0.95
C PRO A 271 1.64 3.78 0.84
N PHE A 272 2.92 4.01 1.15
CA PHE A 272 3.91 2.93 1.18
C PHE A 272 3.72 2.00 2.38
N ALA A 273 3.87 0.68 2.17
CA ALA A 273 3.65 -0.32 3.21
C ALA A 273 4.81 -0.48 4.21
N ASN A 274 5.99 0.08 3.93
CA ASN A 274 7.13 0.05 4.85
C ASN A 274 7.20 1.26 5.79
N ILE A 275 6.33 2.25 5.62
CA ILE A 275 6.28 3.49 6.42
C ILE A 275 4.86 3.92 6.79
N ALA A 276 3.84 3.37 6.14
CA ALA A 276 2.42 3.59 6.39
C ALA A 276 1.67 2.26 6.23
N HIS A 277 0.34 2.28 6.16
CA HIS A 277 -0.46 1.04 6.12
C HIS A 277 -0.48 0.34 4.76
N GLY A 278 -0.03 0.97 3.67
CA GLY A 278 0.26 0.30 2.40
C GLY A 278 -0.93 -0.28 1.64
N CYS A 279 -2.11 0.29 1.82
CA CYS A 279 -3.36 -0.15 1.19
C CYS A 279 -4.04 1.01 0.48
N ASN A 280 -4.87 0.72 -0.53
CA ASN A 280 -5.77 1.72 -1.10
C ASN A 280 -6.79 2.21 -0.07
N SER A 281 -7.58 3.22 -0.44
CA SER A 281 -8.47 3.89 0.51
C SER A 281 -9.62 3.01 1.03
N VAL A 282 -10.10 3.34 2.20
CA VAL A 282 -11.33 2.79 2.80
C VAL A 282 -12.52 3.10 1.88
N MET A 283 -12.64 4.33 1.39
CA MET A 283 -13.73 4.73 0.50
C MET A 283 -13.77 3.90 -0.78
N ALA A 284 -12.60 3.66 -1.42
CA ALA A 284 -12.54 2.81 -2.62
C ALA A 284 -13.02 1.39 -2.34
N THR A 285 -12.57 0.78 -1.25
CA THR A 285 -12.93 -0.59 -0.89
C THR A 285 -14.40 -0.69 -0.48
N GLN A 286 -14.92 0.23 0.33
CA GLN A 286 -16.33 0.23 0.74
C GLN A 286 -17.26 0.48 -0.45
N THR A 287 -16.92 1.43 -1.32
CA THR A 287 -17.69 1.68 -2.56
C THR A 287 -17.73 0.43 -3.44
N ALA A 288 -16.57 -0.21 -3.66
CA ALA A 288 -16.50 -1.44 -4.43
C ALA A 288 -17.34 -2.58 -3.83
N LEU A 289 -17.32 -2.75 -2.49
CA LEU A 289 -18.11 -3.77 -1.79
C LEU A 289 -19.62 -3.57 -1.92
N LYS A 290 -20.07 -2.34 -2.06
CA LYS A 290 -21.47 -2.01 -2.32
C LYS A 290 -21.89 -2.22 -3.78
N LEU A 291 -20.95 -2.11 -4.69
CA LEU A 291 -21.22 -2.18 -6.14
C LEU A 291 -21.04 -3.58 -6.74
N GLY A 292 -20.14 -4.40 -6.20
CA GLY A 292 -19.78 -5.71 -6.75
C GLY A 292 -20.16 -6.89 -5.88
N ASP A 293 -20.22 -8.08 -6.49
CA ASP A 293 -20.35 -9.36 -5.77
C ASP A 293 -19.02 -9.78 -5.15
N TYR A 294 -17.91 -9.45 -5.82
CA TYR A 294 -16.53 -9.67 -5.39
C TYR A 294 -15.71 -8.41 -5.53
N VAL A 295 -14.90 -8.14 -4.52
CA VAL A 295 -13.89 -7.08 -4.53
C VAL A 295 -12.54 -7.71 -4.30
N VAL A 296 -11.63 -7.52 -5.24
CA VAL A 296 -10.24 -7.98 -5.12
C VAL A 296 -9.37 -6.78 -4.82
N THR A 297 -8.73 -6.79 -3.67
CA THR A 297 -7.85 -5.72 -3.19
C THR A 297 -6.46 -6.26 -2.90
N GLU A 298 -5.47 -5.38 -2.80
CA GLU A 298 -4.12 -5.78 -2.44
C GLU A 298 -3.56 -5.00 -1.24
N ALA A 299 -2.56 -5.60 -0.58
CA ALA A 299 -1.72 -4.94 0.41
C ALA A 299 -0.26 -4.93 -0.05
N GLY A 300 0.47 -3.88 0.28
CA GLY A 300 1.85 -3.69 -0.18
C GLY A 300 2.83 -4.67 0.42
N PHE A 301 3.86 -5.05 -0.33
CA PHE A 301 4.92 -5.99 0.08
C PHE A 301 4.38 -7.38 0.47
N GLY A 302 5.06 -8.06 1.41
CA GLY A 302 4.67 -9.37 1.92
C GLY A 302 3.55 -9.32 2.95
N ALA A 303 2.99 -10.49 3.27
CA ALA A 303 1.89 -10.59 4.24
C ALA A 303 2.31 -10.20 5.66
N ASP A 304 3.58 -10.27 5.98
CA ASP A 304 4.14 -9.83 7.26
C ASP A 304 4.09 -8.31 7.48
N LEU A 305 4.05 -7.52 6.42
CA LEU A 305 3.95 -6.06 6.47
C LEU A 305 2.60 -5.56 5.97
N GLY A 306 2.28 -5.86 4.70
CA GLY A 306 1.10 -5.30 4.07
C GLY A 306 -0.19 -5.91 4.58
N ALA A 307 -0.30 -7.25 4.62
CA ALA A 307 -1.51 -7.90 5.11
C ALA A 307 -1.73 -7.66 6.62
N GLU A 308 -0.67 -7.68 7.43
CA GLU A 308 -0.76 -7.32 8.85
C GLU A 308 -1.42 -5.94 9.02
N LYS A 309 -0.94 -4.91 8.31
CA LYS A 309 -1.49 -3.55 8.40
C LYS A 309 -2.87 -3.42 7.77
N PHE A 310 -3.15 -4.18 6.72
CA PHE A 310 -4.50 -4.28 6.17
C PHE A 310 -5.49 -4.77 7.23
N PHE A 311 -5.13 -5.80 7.98
CA PHE A 311 -5.96 -6.39 9.03
C PHE A 311 -6.02 -5.49 10.27
N ASP A 312 -4.88 -5.15 10.87
CA ASP A 312 -4.82 -4.46 12.16
C ASP A 312 -5.04 -2.95 12.09
N ILE A 313 -4.89 -2.32 10.92
CA ILE A 313 -5.15 -0.89 10.74
C ILE A 313 -6.41 -0.66 9.87
N LYS A 314 -6.36 -1.02 8.58
CA LYS A 314 -7.45 -0.70 7.66
C LYS A 314 -8.76 -1.39 8.00
N CYS A 315 -8.75 -2.72 8.19
CA CYS A 315 -9.95 -3.47 8.55
C CYS A 315 -10.50 -3.06 9.91
N ARG A 316 -9.62 -2.80 10.89
CA ARG A 316 -10.01 -2.30 12.21
C ARG A 316 -10.79 -1.00 12.11
N TYR A 317 -10.28 0.01 11.40
CA TYR A 317 -10.94 1.31 11.28
C TYR A 317 -12.20 1.29 10.42
N ALA A 318 -12.20 0.48 9.37
CA ALA A 318 -13.29 0.48 8.40
C ALA A 318 -14.35 -0.60 8.66
N GLY A 319 -14.19 -1.45 9.69
CA GLY A 319 -15.07 -2.57 9.96
C GLY A 319 -15.10 -3.61 8.83
N LEU A 320 -14.04 -3.71 8.03
CA LEU A 320 -13.94 -4.65 6.94
C LEU A 320 -13.67 -6.06 7.45
N LYS A 321 -14.23 -7.06 6.77
CA LYS A 321 -14.05 -8.48 7.09
C LYS A 321 -13.67 -9.23 5.81
N PRO A 322 -12.38 -9.54 5.61
CA PRO A 322 -11.94 -10.32 4.45
C PRO A 322 -12.53 -11.73 4.47
N ASP A 323 -13.02 -12.19 3.31
CA ASP A 323 -13.56 -13.55 3.15
C ASP A 323 -12.46 -14.57 2.84
N VAL A 324 -11.44 -14.18 2.10
CA VAL A 324 -10.31 -15.03 1.71
C VAL A 324 -9.06 -14.20 1.44
N ALA A 325 -7.88 -14.79 1.67
CA ALA A 325 -6.58 -14.24 1.28
C ALA A 325 -5.93 -15.11 0.20
N VAL A 326 -5.48 -14.48 -0.87
CA VAL A 326 -4.66 -15.09 -1.92
C VAL A 326 -3.20 -14.72 -1.66
N ILE A 327 -2.37 -15.73 -1.38
CA ILE A 327 -0.93 -15.53 -1.14
C ILE A 327 -0.17 -15.86 -2.42
N VAL A 328 0.36 -14.83 -3.06
CA VAL A 328 1.14 -14.96 -4.29
C VAL A 328 2.57 -15.36 -3.95
N ALA A 329 3.06 -16.39 -4.64
CA ALA A 329 4.44 -16.83 -4.57
C ALA A 329 4.97 -17.14 -5.97
N THR A 330 6.30 -17.19 -6.11
CA THR A 330 6.97 -17.68 -7.31
C THR A 330 8.02 -18.70 -6.91
N VAL A 331 8.22 -19.72 -7.75
CA VAL A 331 9.30 -20.71 -7.56
C VAL A 331 10.65 -20.00 -7.42
N ARG A 332 10.89 -18.97 -8.24
CA ARG A 332 12.12 -18.15 -8.21
C ARG A 332 12.35 -17.47 -6.85
N ALA A 333 11.33 -16.80 -6.33
CA ALA A 333 11.43 -16.12 -5.05
C ALA A 333 11.65 -17.09 -3.90
N LEU A 334 11.01 -18.26 -3.93
CA LEU A 334 11.20 -19.28 -2.92
C LEU A 334 12.61 -19.92 -3.01
N LYS A 335 13.12 -20.20 -4.21
CA LYS A 335 14.52 -20.64 -4.37
C LYS A 335 15.52 -19.60 -3.86
N MET A 336 15.27 -18.31 -4.10
CA MET A 336 16.09 -17.23 -3.55
C MET A 336 16.04 -17.19 -2.01
N ASN A 337 14.86 -17.36 -1.41
CA ASN A 337 14.71 -17.52 0.03
C ASN A 337 15.41 -18.78 0.58
N GLY A 338 15.63 -19.79 -0.27
CA GLY A 338 16.44 -20.99 0.02
C GLY A 338 17.93 -20.84 -0.27
N GLY A 339 18.39 -19.63 -0.62
CA GLY A 339 19.83 -19.32 -0.76
C GLY A 339 20.36 -19.37 -2.21
N VAL A 340 19.51 -19.57 -3.22
CA VAL A 340 19.95 -19.56 -4.63
C VAL A 340 20.22 -18.11 -5.09
N ALA A 341 21.37 -17.89 -5.71
CA ALA A 341 21.73 -16.60 -6.30
C ALA A 341 20.80 -16.23 -7.48
N LYS A 342 20.57 -14.93 -7.67
CA LYS A 342 19.65 -14.39 -8.69
C LYS A 342 19.90 -14.97 -10.11
N ASP A 343 21.16 -15.14 -10.48
CA ASP A 343 21.55 -15.57 -11.83
C ASP A 343 21.25 -17.07 -12.09
N ASN A 344 21.06 -17.88 -11.05
CA ASN A 344 20.82 -19.32 -11.12
C ASN A 344 19.36 -19.71 -10.85
N LEU A 345 18.45 -18.76 -10.74
CA LEU A 345 17.03 -19.02 -10.41
C LEU A 345 16.26 -19.75 -11.50
N ALA A 346 16.78 -19.82 -12.72
CA ALA A 346 16.18 -20.56 -13.84
C ALA A 346 16.44 -22.07 -13.78
N GLU A 347 17.45 -22.52 -13.00
CA GLU A 347 17.80 -23.93 -12.85
C GLU A 347 16.91 -24.61 -11.81
N GLU A 348 16.49 -25.85 -12.06
CA GLU A 348 15.75 -26.66 -11.09
C GLU A 348 16.58 -26.87 -9.82
N ASN A 349 15.98 -26.60 -8.65
CA ASN A 349 16.63 -26.83 -7.36
C ASN A 349 15.58 -27.12 -6.27
N LEU A 350 15.23 -28.39 -6.12
CA LEU A 350 14.21 -28.84 -5.18
C LEU A 350 14.62 -28.64 -3.71
N ASP A 351 15.91 -28.81 -3.38
CA ASP A 351 16.40 -28.63 -2.01
C ASP A 351 16.31 -27.18 -1.56
N ALA A 352 16.74 -26.26 -2.41
CA ALA A 352 16.63 -24.84 -2.15
C ALA A 352 15.16 -24.39 -2.12
N LEU A 353 14.33 -24.90 -3.03
CA LEU A 353 12.90 -24.62 -3.04
C LEU A 353 12.24 -25.10 -1.73
N LYS A 354 12.54 -26.31 -1.27
CA LYS A 354 12.04 -26.84 0.00
C LYS A 354 12.47 -25.97 1.19
N ALA A 355 13.75 -25.59 1.24
CA ALA A 355 14.26 -24.72 2.30
C ALA A 355 13.59 -23.34 2.28
N GLY A 356 13.45 -22.72 1.10
CA GLY A 356 12.85 -21.40 0.94
C GLY A 356 11.34 -21.39 1.14
N SER A 357 10.66 -22.52 0.96
CA SER A 357 9.21 -22.66 1.20
C SER A 357 8.82 -22.43 2.65
N ALA A 358 9.76 -22.49 3.60
CA ALA A 358 9.53 -22.06 4.96
C ALA A 358 9.02 -20.60 5.06
N ASN A 359 9.42 -19.74 4.13
CA ASN A 359 8.89 -18.35 4.02
C ASN A 359 7.40 -18.36 3.68
N LEU A 360 6.99 -19.09 2.67
CA LEU A 360 5.57 -19.24 2.29
C LEU A 360 4.74 -19.82 3.43
N LEU A 361 5.21 -20.90 4.04
CA LEU A 361 4.50 -21.58 5.14
C LEU A 361 4.31 -20.67 6.35
N ARG A 362 5.28 -19.79 6.65
CA ARG A 362 5.15 -18.78 7.70
C ARG A 362 4.09 -17.74 7.36
N HIS A 363 4.03 -17.26 6.12
CA HIS A 363 2.98 -16.33 5.68
C HIS A 363 1.59 -16.95 5.76
N LEU A 364 1.45 -18.25 5.44
CA LEU A 364 0.19 -18.97 5.60
C LEU A 364 -0.24 -19.05 7.08
N ASP A 365 0.70 -19.37 7.98
CA ASP A 365 0.44 -19.37 9.42
C ASP A 365 0.04 -17.99 9.92
N ASN A 366 0.66 -16.93 9.40
CA ASN A 366 0.35 -15.55 9.78
C ASN A 366 -1.09 -15.17 9.39
N VAL A 367 -1.53 -15.49 8.18
CA VAL A 367 -2.91 -15.22 7.74
C VAL A 367 -3.93 -16.04 8.54
N ALA A 368 -3.61 -17.29 8.84
CA ALA A 368 -4.47 -18.15 9.66
C ALA A 368 -4.73 -17.58 11.07
N LYS A 369 -3.77 -16.86 11.66
CA LYS A 369 -3.92 -16.20 12.96
C LYS A 369 -4.97 -15.10 12.99
N TYR A 370 -5.33 -14.56 11.85
CA TYR A 370 -6.43 -13.61 11.70
C TYR A 370 -7.78 -14.26 11.43
N GLY A 371 -7.85 -15.61 11.38
CA GLY A 371 -9.06 -16.35 11.10
C GLY A 371 -9.52 -16.27 9.64
N VAL A 372 -8.66 -15.90 8.72
CA VAL A 372 -8.98 -15.74 7.29
C VAL A 372 -8.55 -16.99 6.51
N PRO A 373 -9.44 -17.65 5.76
CA PRO A 373 -9.07 -18.73 4.85
C PRO A 373 -8.08 -18.25 3.78
N ALA A 374 -7.18 -19.12 3.33
CA ALA A 374 -6.15 -18.77 2.35
C ALA A 374 -6.04 -19.77 1.21
N VAL A 375 -5.61 -19.29 0.04
CA VAL A 375 -5.17 -20.07 -1.11
C VAL A 375 -3.83 -19.53 -1.59
N VAL A 376 -2.96 -20.42 -2.09
CA VAL A 376 -1.69 -20.04 -2.68
C VAL A 376 -1.84 -19.92 -4.20
N ALA A 377 -1.46 -18.77 -4.75
CA ALA A 377 -1.34 -18.55 -6.18
C ALA A 377 0.13 -18.57 -6.59
N ILE A 378 0.55 -19.57 -7.34
CA ILE A 378 1.88 -19.60 -7.93
C ILE A 378 1.84 -18.85 -9.26
N ASN A 379 2.46 -17.67 -9.27
CA ASN A 379 2.69 -16.92 -10.50
C ASN A 379 3.77 -17.65 -11.31
N ARG A 380 3.31 -18.42 -12.30
CA ARG A 380 4.13 -19.37 -13.05
C ARG A 380 5.06 -18.68 -14.05
N PHE A 381 6.31 -19.08 -14.06
CA PHE A 381 7.30 -18.72 -15.07
C PHE A 381 7.59 -19.89 -16.01
N PRO A 382 7.99 -19.65 -17.28
CA PRO A 382 8.29 -20.72 -18.22
C PRO A 382 9.44 -21.65 -17.80
N THR A 383 10.27 -21.22 -16.86
CA THR A 383 11.40 -21.98 -16.31
C THR A 383 11.04 -22.87 -15.14
N ASP A 384 9.82 -22.75 -14.60
CA ASP A 384 9.38 -23.55 -13.46
C ASP A 384 9.12 -24.99 -13.91
N THR A 385 9.72 -25.98 -13.23
CA THR A 385 9.56 -27.40 -13.58
C THR A 385 8.34 -28.01 -12.89
N GLU A 386 7.79 -29.08 -13.46
CA GLU A 386 6.66 -29.79 -12.82
C GLU A 386 7.04 -30.36 -11.44
N ALA A 387 8.30 -30.83 -11.28
CA ALA A 387 8.79 -31.33 -9.99
C ALA A 387 8.80 -30.21 -8.90
N GLU A 388 9.19 -28.98 -9.28
CA GLU A 388 9.14 -27.83 -8.38
C GLU A 388 7.70 -27.47 -8.00
N LEU A 389 6.79 -27.46 -8.96
CA LEU A 389 5.37 -27.16 -8.73
C LEU A 389 4.69 -28.24 -7.87
N GLU A 390 5.01 -29.51 -8.08
CA GLU A 390 4.47 -30.62 -7.29
C GLU A 390 4.97 -30.57 -5.85
N LEU A 391 6.25 -30.30 -5.63
CA LEU A 391 6.80 -30.09 -4.29
C LEU A 391 6.05 -28.99 -3.51
N LEU A 392 5.73 -27.87 -4.15
CA LEU A 392 4.97 -26.78 -3.51
C LEU A 392 3.54 -27.22 -3.17
N ARG A 393 2.87 -27.95 -4.07
CA ARG A 393 1.54 -28.49 -3.79
C ARG A 393 1.54 -29.41 -2.57
N ASP A 394 2.51 -30.31 -2.50
CA ASP A 394 2.62 -31.26 -1.39
C ASP A 394 2.87 -30.54 -0.06
N LEU A 395 3.79 -29.59 -0.02
CA LEU A 395 4.09 -28.81 1.19
C LEU A 395 2.90 -27.99 1.71
N CYS A 396 2.12 -27.41 0.81
CA CYS A 396 0.93 -26.64 1.20
C CYS A 396 -0.24 -27.56 1.58
N LYS A 397 -0.37 -28.72 0.92
CA LYS A 397 -1.38 -29.73 1.24
C LYS A 397 -1.23 -30.28 2.65
N GLU A 398 0.00 -30.40 3.17
CA GLU A 398 0.25 -30.78 4.57
C GLU A 398 -0.40 -29.81 5.56
N LYS A 399 -0.62 -28.55 5.15
CA LYS A 399 -1.35 -27.52 5.93
C LYS A 399 -2.83 -27.41 5.56
N GLY A 400 -3.33 -28.27 4.67
CA GLY A 400 -4.72 -28.21 4.19
C GLY A 400 -5.01 -27.01 3.29
N ILE A 401 -3.99 -26.46 2.61
CA ILE A 401 -4.11 -25.27 1.76
C ILE A 401 -3.86 -25.64 0.31
N ASP A 402 -4.76 -25.20 -0.57
CA ASP A 402 -4.67 -25.44 -1.99
C ASP A 402 -3.68 -24.50 -2.68
N VAL A 403 -2.97 -25.05 -3.67
CA VAL A 403 -2.04 -24.33 -4.54
C VAL A 403 -2.60 -24.32 -5.93
N VAL A 404 -2.79 -23.14 -6.49
CA VAL A 404 -3.30 -22.93 -7.84
C VAL A 404 -2.28 -22.20 -8.68
N LEU A 405 -2.08 -22.65 -9.91
CA LEU A 405 -1.21 -21.98 -10.86
C LEU A 405 -1.91 -20.75 -11.45
N SER A 406 -1.17 -19.67 -11.57
CA SER A 406 -1.62 -18.42 -12.18
C SER A 406 -0.76 -18.09 -13.38
N GLU A 407 -1.38 -17.96 -14.54
CA GLU A 407 -0.75 -17.57 -15.80
C GLU A 407 -1.32 -16.24 -16.33
N VAL A 408 -1.82 -15.41 -15.44
CA VAL A 408 -2.53 -14.17 -15.77
C VAL A 408 -1.66 -13.14 -16.48
N PHE A 409 -0.36 -13.15 -16.27
CA PHE A 409 0.57 -12.30 -17.00
C PHE A 409 0.51 -12.55 -18.51
N ALA A 410 0.52 -13.83 -18.90
CA ALA A 410 0.55 -14.22 -20.31
C ALA A 410 -0.84 -14.30 -20.96
N LYS A 411 -1.89 -14.60 -20.17
CA LYS A 411 -3.21 -14.99 -20.69
C LYS A 411 -4.36 -14.11 -20.17
N GLY A 412 -4.06 -13.05 -19.40
CA GLY A 412 -5.11 -12.23 -18.81
C GLY A 412 -6.04 -13.03 -17.89
N GLY A 413 -7.34 -12.71 -17.89
CA GLY A 413 -8.33 -13.38 -17.07
C GLY A 413 -8.43 -14.89 -17.33
N GLU A 414 -8.19 -15.36 -18.54
CA GLU A 414 -8.18 -16.79 -18.86
C GLU A 414 -7.13 -17.54 -18.04
N GLY A 415 -5.95 -16.95 -17.83
CA GLY A 415 -4.89 -17.51 -17.01
C GLY A 415 -5.18 -17.57 -15.51
N GLY A 416 -6.26 -16.96 -15.06
CA GLY A 416 -6.72 -16.91 -13.67
C GLY A 416 -7.96 -17.75 -13.36
N MET A 417 -8.51 -18.45 -14.34
CA MET A 417 -9.82 -19.13 -14.19
C MET A 417 -9.84 -20.16 -13.05
N GLU A 418 -8.81 -20.97 -12.91
CA GLU A 418 -8.74 -21.98 -11.83
C GLU A 418 -8.60 -21.30 -10.46
N LEU A 419 -7.80 -20.23 -10.36
CA LEU A 419 -7.70 -19.44 -9.13
C LEU A 419 -9.04 -18.79 -8.76
N ALA A 420 -9.76 -18.26 -9.75
CA ALA A 420 -11.08 -17.68 -9.53
C ALA A 420 -12.10 -18.71 -9.04
N LYS A 421 -12.11 -19.90 -9.61
CA LYS A 421 -12.96 -21.01 -9.14
C LYS A 421 -12.66 -21.38 -7.68
N GLU A 422 -11.39 -21.47 -7.32
CA GLU A 422 -11.00 -21.80 -5.95
C GLU A 422 -11.35 -20.67 -4.97
N VAL A 423 -11.17 -19.42 -5.34
CA VAL A 423 -11.61 -18.27 -4.53
C VAL A 423 -13.13 -18.30 -4.29
N ILE A 424 -13.92 -18.60 -5.33
CA ILE A 424 -15.37 -18.75 -5.20
C ILE A 424 -15.70 -19.92 -4.27
N ASN A 425 -15.06 -21.07 -4.46
CA ASN A 425 -15.24 -22.25 -3.62
C ASN A 425 -14.98 -21.95 -2.14
N ILE A 426 -13.89 -21.27 -1.83
CA ILE A 426 -13.56 -20.87 -0.45
C ILE A 426 -14.63 -19.92 0.10
N CYS A 427 -15.01 -18.88 -0.64
CA CYS A 427 -15.99 -17.88 -0.20
C CYS A 427 -17.38 -18.46 0.02
N GLU A 428 -17.75 -19.53 -0.71
CA GLU A 428 -19.06 -20.19 -0.60
C GLU A 428 -19.08 -21.28 0.49
N ASN A 429 -17.96 -21.98 0.72
CA ASN A 429 -17.91 -23.18 1.57
C ASN A 429 -17.14 -23.02 2.88
N GLN A 430 -16.34 -21.96 3.02
CA GLN A 430 -15.59 -21.67 4.24
C GLN A 430 -16.05 -20.34 4.82
N LYS A 431 -16.11 -20.25 6.14
CA LYS A 431 -16.44 -19.01 6.84
C LYS A 431 -15.17 -18.38 7.38
N SER A 432 -14.94 -17.13 7.01
CA SER A 432 -13.92 -16.32 7.66
C SER A 432 -14.37 -15.94 9.08
N ASP A 433 -13.50 -16.14 10.05
CA ASP A 433 -13.65 -15.70 11.45
C ASP A 433 -12.67 -14.58 11.75
N PHE A 434 -12.66 -13.59 10.87
CA PHE A 434 -11.70 -12.49 10.93
C PHE A 434 -11.74 -11.74 12.25
N HIS A 435 -10.56 -11.58 12.85
CA HIS A 435 -10.30 -10.77 14.05
C HIS A 435 -8.92 -10.11 13.96
N THR A 436 -8.75 -9.03 14.71
CA THR A 436 -7.46 -8.33 14.81
C THR A 436 -6.54 -9.01 15.82
N LEU A 437 -5.24 -8.79 15.67
CA LEU A 437 -4.22 -9.53 16.41
C LEU A 437 -4.09 -9.11 17.88
N TYR A 438 -4.38 -7.84 18.19
CA TYR A 438 -4.20 -7.25 19.53
C TYR A 438 -5.28 -6.21 19.83
N ASP A 439 -5.47 -5.89 21.12
CA ASP A 439 -6.31 -4.78 21.56
C ASP A 439 -5.51 -3.47 21.50
N VAL A 440 -6.13 -2.39 21.00
CA VAL A 440 -5.50 -1.06 20.97
C VAL A 440 -5.25 -0.49 22.37
N ASN A 441 -5.96 -1.00 23.38
CA ASN A 441 -5.76 -0.61 24.79
C ASN A 441 -4.54 -1.26 25.46
N ASP A 442 -3.92 -2.26 24.83
CA ASP A 442 -2.65 -2.81 25.30
C ASP A 442 -1.55 -1.75 25.24
N SER A 443 -0.49 -1.91 26.03
CA SER A 443 0.67 -1.00 25.97
C SER A 443 1.31 -1.01 24.56
N ILE A 444 2.04 0.04 24.21
CA ILE A 444 2.77 0.11 22.93
C ILE A 444 3.75 -1.07 22.84
N GLU A 445 4.45 -1.35 23.94
CA GLU A 445 5.40 -2.47 24.01
C GLU A 445 4.71 -3.82 23.82
N ASP A 446 3.56 -4.06 24.44
CA ASP A 446 2.82 -5.32 24.31
C ASP A 446 2.28 -5.52 22.88
N LYS A 447 1.69 -4.46 22.29
CA LYS A 447 1.24 -4.50 20.87
C LYS A 447 2.39 -4.82 19.94
N MET A 448 3.54 -4.14 20.10
CA MET A 448 4.72 -4.38 19.29
C MET A 448 5.29 -5.79 19.50
N ASN A 449 5.32 -6.28 20.75
CA ASN A 449 5.76 -7.63 21.06
C ASN A 449 4.83 -8.68 20.42
N THR A 450 3.52 -8.47 20.46
CA THR A 450 2.54 -9.36 19.81
C THR A 450 2.79 -9.46 18.30
N ILE A 451 2.97 -8.33 17.61
CA ILE A 451 3.29 -8.35 16.18
C ILE A 451 4.60 -9.09 15.92
N ALA A 452 5.65 -8.80 16.68
CA ALA A 452 6.96 -9.38 16.47
C ALA A 452 6.99 -10.89 16.70
N THR A 453 6.36 -11.38 17.77
CA THR A 453 6.33 -12.81 18.09
C THR A 453 5.37 -13.57 17.19
N GLU A 454 4.16 -13.06 16.99
CA GLU A 454 3.12 -13.76 16.24
C GLU A 454 3.35 -13.72 14.73
N ILE A 455 3.72 -12.56 14.18
CA ILE A 455 3.85 -12.37 12.72
C ILE A 455 5.28 -12.61 12.24
N TYR A 456 6.28 -12.02 12.91
CA TYR A 456 7.67 -12.15 12.45
C TYR A 456 8.35 -13.42 12.97
N GLY A 457 7.85 -14.02 14.07
CA GLY A 457 8.45 -15.20 14.71
C GLY A 457 9.72 -14.85 15.48
N ALA A 458 9.81 -13.61 15.95
CA ALA A 458 10.87 -13.16 16.83
C ALA A 458 10.69 -13.72 18.26
N ASP A 459 11.78 -13.77 19.03
CA ASP A 459 11.75 -14.13 20.44
C ASP A 459 11.28 -12.97 21.34
N GLY A 460 11.03 -11.80 20.76
CA GLY A 460 10.55 -10.59 21.43
C GLY A 460 11.09 -9.32 20.79
N VAL A 461 10.86 -8.19 21.47
CA VAL A 461 11.22 -6.84 21.01
C VAL A 461 12.15 -6.18 22.02
N ASP A 462 13.15 -5.48 21.51
CA ASP A 462 14.00 -4.58 22.27
C ASP A 462 13.71 -3.14 21.82
N PHE A 463 13.69 -2.23 22.78
CA PHE A 463 13.54 -0.80 22.51
C PHE A 463 14.82 -0.07 22.90
N THR A 464 15.29 0.83 22.05
CA THR A 464 16.40 1.73 22.44
C THR A 464 15.94 2.68 23.55
N ALA A 465 16.88 3.29 24.25
CA ALA A 465 16.56 4.27 25.29
C ALA A 465 15.74 5.45 24.76
N ASP A 466 16.03 5.90 23.52
CA ASP A 466 15.28 6.97 22.85
C ASP A 466 13.87 6.53 22.49
N ALA A 467 13.70 5.32 21.96
CA ALA A 467 12.38 4.76 21.66
C ALA A 467 11.52 4.62 22.94
N LEU A 468 12.06 4.13 24.05
CA LEU A 468 11.35 4.06 25.33
C LEU A 468 10.94 5.44 25.85
N LYS A 469 11.80 6.43 25.67
CA LYS A 469 11.47 7.82 26.04
C LYS A 469 10.29 8.34 25.22
N GLN A 470 10.30 8.08 23.90
CA GLN A 470 9.20 8.46 22.99
C GLN A 470 7.90 7.73 23.35
N VAL A 471 7.93 6.44 23.69
CA VAL A 471 6.77 5.68 24.19
C VAL A 471 6.15 6.38 25.41
N ARG A 472 6.97 6.71 26.42
CA ARG A 472 6.47 7.41 27.62
C ARG A 472 5.91 8.80 27.32
N GLU A 473 6.47 9.50 26.34
CA GLU A 473 5.94 10.80 25.90
C GLU A 473 4.55 10.63 25.25
N LEU A 474 4.35 9.60 24.41
CA LEU A 474 3.05 9.31 23.81
C LEU A 474 2.00 8.88 24.85
N GLU A 475 2.37 8.03 25.81
CA GLU A 475 1.50 7.66 26.94
C GLU A 475 1.05 8.89 27.74
N LYS A 476 1.98 9.78 28.04
CA LYS A 476 1.71 11.01 28.78
C LYS A 476 0.77 11.97 28.03
N LEU A 477 0.82 11.94 26.71
CA LEU A 477 -0.05 12.71 25.81
C LEU A 477 -1.39 12.03 25.54
N GLY A 478 -1.60 10.78 26.01
CA GLY A 478 -2.80 9.98 25.74
C GLY A 478 -2.91 9.52 24.29
N LEU A 479 -1.77 9.35 23.60
CA LEU A 479 -1.66 8.91 22.20
C LEU A 479 -1.20 7.46 22.07
N ASP A 480 -1.22 6.71 23.14
CA ASP A 480 -0.77 5.31 23.22
C ASP A 480 -1.81 4.30 22.72
N ARG A 481 -3.10 4.66 22.70
CA ARG A 481 -4.22 3.77 22.34
C ARG A 481 -4.53 3.76 20.85
N LEU A 482 -3.50 3.59 20.04
CA LEU A 482 -3.58 3.53 18.59
C LEU A 482 -2.93 2.22 18.09
N PRO A 483 -3.35 1.68 16.93
CA PRO A 483 -2.67 0.54 16.34
C PRO A 483 -1.22 0.86 15.95
N ILE A 484 -0.41 -0.17 15.86
CA ILE A 484 1.01 -0.06 15.51
C ILE A 484 1.20 -0.23 13.99
N CYS A 485 1.94 0.66 13.39
CA CYS A 485 2.44 0.57 12.03
C CYS A 485 3.96 0.33 12.07
N VAL A 486 4.38 -0.92 11.91
CA VAL A 486 5.80 -1.26 11.92
C VAL A 486 6.45 -0.82 10.62
N ALA A 487 7.47 0.03 10.73
CA ALA A 487 8.35 0.43 9.64
C ALA A 487 9.62 -0.41 9.70
N LYS A 488 9.72 -1.39 8.81
CA LYS A 488 10.80 -2.39 8.78
C LYS A 488 11.19 -2.72 7.34
N THR A 489 12.32 -3.39 7.14
CA THR A 489 12.66 -3.94 5.82
C THR A 489 11.58 -4.88 5.31
N GLN A 490 11.27 -4.79 4.04
CA GLN A 490 10.28 -5.67 3.38
C GLN A 490 10.86 -7.04 2.98
N TYR A 491 12.18 -7.21 3.01
CA TYR A 491 12.86 -8.38 2.45
C TYR A 491 13.01 -9.56 3.41
N SER A 492 12.69 -9.37 4.67
CA SER A 492 12.86 -10.38 5.72
C SER A 492 11.78 -10.25 6.79
N PHE A 493 11.48 -11.33 7.49
CA PHE A 493 10.70 -11.25 8.74
C PHE A 493 11.43 -10.50 9.84
N THR A 494 12.78 -10.45 9.80
CA THR A 494 13.59 -9.71 10.76
C THR A 494 13.75 -8.23 10.37
N ASP A 495 14.47 -7.48 11.17
CA ASP A 495 14.92 -6.11 10.86
C ASP A 495 16.23 -6.07 10.03
N ASP A 496 16.81 -7.25 9.72
CA ASP A 496 17.98 -7.43 8.85
C ASP A 496 17.55 -7.95 7.46
N PRO A 497 17.68 -7.17 6.38
CA PRO A 497 17.25 -7.56 5.03
C PRO A 497 18.03 -8.75 4.45
N LYS A 498 19.13 -9.16 5.06
CA LYS A 498 19.97 -10.28 4.60
C LYS A 498 19.51 -11.64 5.14
N LYS A 499 18.69 -11.65 6.16
CA LYS A 499 18.16 -12.89 6.77
C LYS A 499 16.92 -13.36 6.02
N LEU A 500 17.12 -14.17 4.99
CA LEU A 500 16.05 -14.69 4.12
C LEU A 500 15.34 -15.93 4.72
N GLY A 501 14.30 -16.41 4.06
CA GLY A 501 13.53 -17.59 4.46
C GLY A 501 12.60 -17.33 5.64
N ALA A 502 12.65 -18.19 6.66
CA ALA A 502 11.92 -18.03 7.92
C ALA A 502 12.93 -18.11 9.11
N PRO A 503 13.62 -17.00 9.40
CA PRO A 503 14.62 -16.94 10.48
C PRO A 503 14.04 -17.29 11.85
N LYS A 504 14.89 -17.79 12.74
CA LYS A 504 14.58 -18.13 14.13
C LYS A 504 15.64 -17.53 15.06
N ASN A 505 15.36 -17.49 16.36
CA ASN A 505 16.29 -17.02 17.38
C ASN A 505 16.79 -15.60 17.12
N PHE A 506 15.87 -14.67 16.93
CA PHE A 506 16.15 -13.26 16.72
C PHE A 506 15.16 -12.38 17.49
N ARG A 507 15.54 -11.15 17.73
CA ARG A 507 14.68 -10.12 18.32
C ARG A 507 14.58 -8.94 17.37
N ILE A 508 13.49 -8.22 17.45
CA ILE A 508 13.29 -6.97 16.69
C ILE A 508 13.74 -5.81 17.57
N THR A 509 14.50 -4.87 17.00
CA THR A 509 14.92 -3.66 17.73
C THR A 509 14.18 -2.43 17.21
N VAL A 510 13.34 -1.84 18.08
CA VAL A 510 12.68 -0.56 17.80
C VAL A 510 13.65 0.58 18.10
N GLN A 511 14.01 1.34 17.06
CA GLN A 511 14.95 2.45 17.14
C GLN A 511 14.28 3.76 17.50
N GLU A 512 13.08 3.98 16.98
CA GLU A 512 12.33 5.22 17.12
C GLU A 512 10.83 4.92 17.09
N VAL A 513 10.05 5.70 17.83
CA VAL A 513 8.58 5.64 17.85
C VAL A 513 8.03 7.03 17.53
N LYS A 514 7.12 7.11 16.56
CA LYS A 514 6.46 8.35 16.13
C LYS A 514 4.96 8.15 16.13
N VAL A 515 4.21 9.23 16.32
CA VAL A 515 2.75 9.21 16.14
C VAL A 515 2.37 9.88 14.83
N SER A 516 1.51 9.22 14.06
CA SER A 516 0.72 9.79 12.98
C SER A 516 -0.70 10.00 13.51
N ALA A 517 -0.87 11.07 14.30
CA ALA A 517 -2.09 11.30 15.10
C ALA A 517 -3.33 11.54 14.21
N GLY A 518 -3.14 12.16 13.06
CA GLY A 518 -4.20 12.35 12.06
C GLY A 518 -4.62 11.05 11.40
N ALA A 519 -3.66 10.26 10.94
CA ALA A 519 -3.93 8.93 10.40
C ALA A 519 -4.46 7.96 11.46
N GLY A 520 -4.03 8.13 12.72
CA GLY A 520 -4.49 7.33 13.85
C GLY A 520 -3.70 6.05 14.04
N PHE A 521 -2.38 6.08 13.88
CA PHE A 521 -1.50 4.96 14.21
C PHE A 521 -0.14 5.44 14.75
N ILE A 522 0.54 4.53 15.43
CA ILE A 522 1.90 4.75 15.94
C ILE A 522 2.87 4.05 14.99
N VAL A 523 3.87 4.78 14.51
CA VAL A 523 4.93 4.23 13.65
C VAL A 523 6.09 3.78 14.52
N ALA A 524 6.38 2.47 14.52
CA ALA A 524 7.54 1.88 15.17
C ALA A 524 8.64 1.58 14.13
N LEU A 525 9.74 2.32 14.18
CA LEU A 525 10.85 2.18 13.24
C LEU A 525 11.87 1.20 13.77
N THR A 526 12.15 0.15 13.02
CA THR A 526 13.08 -0.93 13.40
C THR A 526 14.45 -0.85 12.70
N GLY A 527 14.69 0.24 11.97
CA GLY A 527 15.94 0.46 11.23
C GLY A 527 15.93 1.76 10.47
N SER A 528 16.93 1.96 9.62
CA SER A 528 17.01 3.14 8.75
C SER A 528 15.98 3.06 7.63
N ILE A 529 14.79 3.54 7.87
CA ILE A 529 13.73 3.61 6.86
C ILE A 529 13.82 4.95 6.14
N MET A 530 14.04 4.88 4.84
CA MET A 530 14.15 6.09 4.01
C MET A 530 12.77 6.57 3.54
N THR A 531 12.41 7.76 3.97
CA THR A 531 11.20 8.46 3.54
C THR A 531 11.41 9.34 2.30
N MET A 532 12.66 9.48 1.85
CA MET A 532 13.03 10.09 0.57
C MET A 532 14.02 9.17 -0.16
N PRO A 533 13.52 8.29 -1.05
CA PRO A 533 14.37 7.42 -1.87
C PRO A 533 15.30 8.22 -2.79
N GLY A 534 16.40 7.62 -3.22
CA GLY A 534 17.26 8.17 -4.25
C GLY A 534 17.11 7.44 -5.58
N LEU A 535 17.41 8.10 -6.67
CA LEU A 535 17.52 7.44 -7.96
C LEU A 535 18.66 6.42 -7.94
N PRO A 536 18.52 5.26 -8.62
CA PRO A 536 19.59 4.27 -8.77
C PRO A 536 20.67 4.77 -9.74
N LYS A 537 21.74 3.98 -9.88
CA LYS A 537 22.84 4.31 -10.83
C LYS A 537 22.35 4.47 -12.28
N VAL A 538 21.39 3.63 -12.68
CA VAL A 538 20.70 3.71 -13.96
C VAL A 538 19.20 3.73 -13.66
N PRO A 539 18.57 4.90 -13.61
CA PRO A 539 17.14 5.01 -13.36
C PRO A 539 16.32 4.56 -14.58
N ALA A 540 15.10 4.10 -14.34
CA ALA A 540 14.15 3.73 -15.39
C ALA A 540 13.90 4.88 -16.38
N ALA A 541 13.95 6.11 -15.88
CA ALA A 541 13.85 7.33 -16.68
C ALA A 541 14.81 7.40 -17.89
N ASN A 542 15.98 6.74 -17.82
CA ASN A 542 16.93 6.72 -18.93
C ASN A 542 16.42 5.99 -20.18
N GLY A 543 15.43 5.10 -20.02
CA GLY A 543 14.83 4.33 -21.11
C GLY A 543 13.45 4.86 -21.55
N MET A 544 12.97 5.94 -20.94
CA MET A 544 11.65 6.51 -21.26
C MET A 544 11.76 7.61 -22.30
N ASP A 545 10.79 7.63 -23.23
CA ASP A 545 10.68 8.67 -24.25
C ASP A 545 9.23 8.78 -24.77
N ILE A 546 8.96 9.86 -25.47
CA ILE A 546 7.72 10.08 -26.23
C ILE A 546 8.08 10.39 -27.68
N LEU A 547 7.54 9.62 -28.61
CA LEU A 547 7.77 9.80 -30.04
C LEU A 547 6.97 10.97 -30.61
N SER A 548 7.31 11.41 -31.82
CA SER A 548 6.64 12.55 -32.48
C SER A 548 5.14 12.35 -32.75
N ASP A 549 4.69 11.11 -32.80
CA ASP A 549 3.28 10.73 -32.94
C ASP A 549 2.55 10.59 -31.60
N GLY A 550 3.23 10.85 -30.49
CA GLY A 550 2.70 10.71 -29.13
C GLY A 550 2.84 9.31 -28.52
N THR A 551 3.45 8.36 -29.22
CA THR A 551 3.69 7.01 -28.70
C THR A 551 4.69 7.06 -27.54
N ILE A 552 4.31 6.48 -26.40
CA ILE A 552 5.15 6.38 -25.21
C ILE A 552 5.98 5.10 -25.26
N ILE A 553 7.26 5.19 -24.93
CA ILE A 553 8.16 4.03 -24.82
C ILE A 553 8.87 4.01 -23.46
N GLY A 554 9.23 2.81 -23.00
CA GLY A 554 10.00 2.61 -21.77
C GLY A 554 9.24 2.81 -20.46
N LEU A 555 7.98 3.21 -20.49
CA LEU A 555 7.10 3.25 -19.31
C LEU A 555 6.63 1.82 -18.99
N SER A 556 6.60 1.43 -17.71
CA SER A 556 6.22 0.08 -17.27
C SER A 556 5.45 0.12 -15.94
#